data_9bae4e0cb57073500dc651eb262197a0
#
_entry.id   9bae4e0cb57073500dc651eb262197a0
#
_cell.length_a   1.000
_cell.length_b   1.000
_cell.length_c   1.000
_cell.angle_alpha   90.00
_cell.angle_beta   90.00
_cell.angle_gamma   90.00
#
_symmetry.space_group_name_H-M   'P 1'
#
loop_
_entity.id
_entity.type
_entity.pdbx_description
1 polymer ?
#
loop_
_entity_poly.entity_id
_entity_poly.type
_entity_poly.pdbx_seq_one_letter_code
_entity_poly.pdbx_strand_id
1 'polypeptide(L)'
;NTKDLLVVSGNEDVMEKFLQIADENGITYGQLHTSAAFHSCLMEPVLADFYEVAKKVTFNPAKIRIASTLNGEIINIGQSISAEYLMNQIRRPVRFKDATNTILKLEPHIFVEVGAGSTLKTFIKRIDHRTNAVNLLPAATSNMNSLHSLYLALGNIWSLGTKVNWKALFSTDERIFIPLPTYRFDRKRYWIQPAEHTGQEIETIYKSV
;
A
#
# COMPACT_ATOMS: atom_id res chain seq x y z
N ASN A 1 -5.51 14.13 2.85
CA ASN A 1 -4.79 12.86 2.68
C ASN A 1 -5.35 11.77 3.59
N THR A 2 -5.42 12.00 4.91
CA THR A 2 -5.99 11.06 5.87
C THR A 2 -7.02 11.77 6.78
N LYS A 3 -7.50 11.10 7.83
CA LYS A 3 -8.44 11.69 8.78
C LYS A 3 -7.80 12.84 9.59
N ASP A 4 -6.53 12.69 9.88
CA ASP A 4 -5.76 13.50 10.83
C ASP A 4 -4.51 14.16 10.20
N LEU A 5 -4.34 14.05 8.88
CA LEU A 5 -3.23 14.64 8.13
C LEU A 5 -3.74 15.32 6.87
N LEU A 6 -3.62 16.62 6.82
CA LEU A 6 -4.00 17.48 5.71
C LEU A 6 -2.76 18.20 5.14
N VAL A 7 -2.83 18.57 3.88
CA VAL A 7 -1.90 19.52 3.26
C VAL A 7 -2.73 20.71 2.84
N VAL A 8 -2.29 21.89 3.23
CA VAL A 8 -2.91 23.17 2.88
C VAL A 8 -1.96 23.90 1.95
N SER A 9 -2.51 24.53 0.91
CA SER A 9 -1.75 25.33 -0.05
C SER A 9 -2.53 26.59 -0.39
N GLY A 10 -1.83 27.71 -0.54
CA GLY A 10 -2.45 29.00 -0.81
C GLY A 10 -1.44 30.12 -0.93
N ASN A 11 -1.92 31.36 -0.97
CA ASN A 11 -1.10 32.55 -0.95
C ASN A 11 -0.33 32.67 0.37
N GLU A 12 0.86 33.26 0.30
CA GLU A 12 1.78 33.42 1.43
C GLU A 12 1.10 34.15 2.60
N ASP A 13 0.49 35.31 2.37
CA ASP A 13 -0.24 36.08 3.38
C ASP A 13 -1.36 35.29 4.08
N VAL A 14 -2.07 34.43 3.32
CA VAL A 14 -3.14 33.59 3.87
C VAL A 14 -2.55 32.42 4.66
N MET A 15 -1.43 31.87 4.19
CA MET A 15 -0.72 30.80 4.90
C MET A 15 -0.15 31.28 6.22
N GLU A 16 0.42 32.49 6.30
CA GLU A 16 0.92 33.07 7.56
C GLU A 16 -0.21 33.17 8.62
N LYS A 17 -1.37 33.70 8.21
CA LYS A 17 -2.54 33.75 9.10
C LYS A 17 -3.03 32.38 9.53
N PHE A 18 -3.00 31.41 8.61
CA PHE A 18 -3.37 30.03 8.92
C PHE A 18 -2.40 29.42 9.94
N LEU A 19 -1.09 29.66 9.81
CA LEU A 19 -0.07 29.15 10.74
C LEU A 19 -0.24 29.78 12.13
N GLN A 20 -0.56 31.07 12.25
CA GLN A 20 -0.91 31.71 13.54
C GLN A 20 -2.08 31.01 14.23
N ILE A 21 -3.16 30.75 13.47
CA ILE A 21 -4.33 30.03 14.01
C ILE A 21 -3.94 28.59 14.42
N ALA A 22 -3.06 27.93 13.66
CA ALA A 22 -2.59 26.59 14.00
C ALA A 22 -1.80 26.59 15.32
N ASP A 23 -0.89 27.55 15.51
CA ASP A 23 -0.12 27.73 16.74
C ASP A 23 -1.02 28.01 17.95
N GLU A 24 -1.99 28.93 17.81
CA GLU A 24 -2.97 29.26 18.86
C GLU A 24 -3.81 28.04 19.29
N ASN A 25 -4.03 27.09 18.39
CA ASN A 25 -4.78 25.87 18.65
C ASN A 25 -3.91 24.64 18.93
N GLY A 26 -2.59 24.80 19.05
CA GLY A 26 -1.64 23.71 19.35
C GLY A 26 -1.55 22.66 18.23
N ILE A 27 -1.83 23.04 16.97
CA ILE A 27 -1.78 22.14 15.81
C ILE A 27 -0.33 22.07 15.32
N THR A 28 0.26 20.88 15.34
CA THR A 28 1.59 20.65 14.79
C THR A 28 1.56 20.64 13.27
N TYR A 29 2.46 21.39 12.64
CA TYR A 29 2.60 21.43 11.19
C TYR A 29 4.06 21.39 10.74
N GLY A 30 4.27 21.16 9.45
CA GLY A 30 5.58 21.21 8.80
C GLY A 30 5.44 21.79 7.41
N GLN A 31 6.40 22.62 7.00
CA GLN A 31 6.43 23.20 5.68
C GLN A 31 6.92 22.18 4.65
N LEU A 32 6.19 22.10 3.53
CA LEU A 32 6.62 21.31 2.36
C LEU A 32 7.44 22.20 1.44
N HIS A 33 8.61 21.73 1.03
CA HIS A 33 9.45 22.42 0.04
C HIS A 33 8.93 22.13 -1.38
N THR A 34 8.02 22.94 -1.85
CA THR A 34 7.44 22.87 -3.19
C THR A 34 7.64 24.18 -3.92
N SER A 35 7.81 24.14 -5.25
CA SER A 35 7.99 25.32 -6.08
C SER A 35 6.71 26.08 -6.41
N ALA A 36 5.54 25.49 -6.11
CA ALA A 36 4.24 26.08 -6.41
C ALA A 36 3.17 25.57 -5.44
N ALA A 37 2.11 26.34 -5.25
CA ALA A 37 0.95 25.97 -4.44
C ALA A 37 -0.03 25.11 -5.26
N PHE A 38 0.40 23.91 -5.62
CA PHE A 38 -0.48 22.94 -6.30
C PHE A 38 -1.78 22.72 -5.54
N HIS A 39 -2.82 22.39 -6.27
CA HIS A 39 -4.17 22.13 -5.74
C HIS A 39 -4.83 23.36 -5.08
N SER A 40 -4.42 24.57 -5.46
CA SER A 40 -5.00 25.85 -5.01
C SER A 40 -5.43 26.74 -6.19
N CYS A 41 -6.05 27.87 -5.90
CA CYS A 41 -6.40 28.88 -6.91
C CYS A 41 -5.16 29.50 -7.59
N LEU A 42 -3.98 29.43 -6.98
CA LEU A 42 -2.74 29.92 -7.57
C LEU A 42 -2.29 29.15 -8.81
N MET A 43 -2.90 27.99 -9.07
CA MET A 43 -2.67 27.26 -10.32
C MET A 43 -3.51 27.74 -11.49
N GLU A 44 -4.53 28.59 -11.27
CA GLU A 44 -5.44 29.05 -12.34
C GLU A 44 -4.73 29.72 -13.53
N PRO A 45 -3.68 30.56 -13.34
CA PRO A 45 -3.00 31.20 -14.46
C PRO A 45 -2.36 30.21 -15.46
N VAL A 46 -1.95 29.02 -15.01
CA VAL A 46 -1.29 28.02 -15.87
C VAL A 46 -2.24 27.00 -16.48
N LEU A 47 -3.51 26.99 -16.09
CA LEU A 47 -4.44 25.95 -16.51
C LEU A 47 -4.76 25.98 -18.01
N ALA A 48 -4.88 27.18 -18.60
CA ALA A 48 -5.18 27.33 -20.02
C ALA A 48 -4.03 26.78 -20.88
N ASP A 49 -2.80 27.18 -20.60
CA ASP A 49 -1.59 26.71 -21.32
C ASP A 49 -1.40 25.22 -21.14
N PHE A 50 -1.59 24.72 -19.91
CA PHE A 50 -1.52 23.29 -19.62
C PHE A 50 -2.56 22.51 -20.46
N TYR A 51 -3.80 23.00 -20.49
CA TYR A 51 -4.87 22.37 -21.27
C TYR A 51 -4.53 22.30 -22.78
N GLU A 52 -3.97 23.40 -23.34
CA GLU A 52 -3.55 23.44 -24.75
C GLU A 52 -2.45 22.40 -25.08
N VAL A 53 -1.60 22.07 -24.12
CA VAL A 53 -0.60 21.01 -24.26
C VAL A 53 -1.25 19.64 -24.07
N ALA A 54 -2.05 19.48 -23.00
CA ALA A 54 -2.65 18.20 -22.66
C ALA A 54 -3.63 17.67 -23.74
N LYS A 55 -4.38 18.55 -24.39
CA LYS A 55 -5.30 18.14 -25.46
C LYS A 55 -4.61 17.56 -26.72
N LYS A 56 -3.29 17.77 -26.86
CA LYS A 56 -2.49 17.16 -27.93
C LYS A 56 -2.10 15.71 -27.64
N VAL A 57 -2.31 15.26 -26.40
CA VAL A 57 -1.99 13.90 -25.96
C VAL A 57 -3.16 12.98 -26.23
N THR A 58 -2.89 11.83 -26.84
CA THR A 58 -3.89 10.78 -27.00
C THR A 58 -3.99 9.98 -25.71
N PHE A 59 -5.16 10.03 -25.07
CA PHE A 59 -5.44 9.24 -23.86
C PHE A 59 -6.08 7.91 -24.27
N ASN A 60 -5.32 6.83 -24.12
CA ASN A 60 -5.82 5.50 -24.37
C ASN A 60 -6.79 5.05 -23.27
N PRO A 61 -7.75 4.19 -23.56
CA PRO A 61 -8.62 3.59 -22.55
C PRO A 61 -7.83 2.86 -21.47
N ALA A 62 -8.28 2.98 -20.24
CA ALA A 62 -7.67 2.32 -19.10
C ALA A 62 -7.68 0.80 -19.27
N LYS A 63 -6.53 0.15 -19.10
CA LYS A 63 -6.37 -1.30 -19.13
C LYS A 63 -6.58 -1.94 -17.76
N ILE A 64 -6.51 -1.15 -16.71
CA ILE A 64 -6.76 -1.53 -15.32
C ILE A 64 -7.66 -0.49 -14.68
N ARG A 65 -8.37 -0.85 -13.62
CA ARG A 65 -9.15 0.13 -12.84
C ARG A 65 -8.22 1.12 -12.13
N ILE A 66 -8.60 2.39 -12.12
CA ILE A 66 -7.84 3.47 -11.50
C ILE A 66 -8.76 4.17 -10.49
N ALA A 67 -8.36 4.27 -9.24
CA ALA A 67 -9.06 5.12 -8.30
C ALA A 67 -8.58 6.57 -8.46
N SER A 68 -9.50 7.44 -8.83
CA SER A 68 -9.22 8.85 -9.08
C SER A 68 -9.09 9.61 -7.76
N THR A 69 -7.99 10.30 -7.57
CA THR A 69 -7.84 11.23 -6.45
C THR A 69 -8.50 12.59 -6.69
N LEU A 70 -9.08 12.81 -7.85
CA LEU A 70 -9.84 14.01 -8.18
C LEU A 70 -11.23 14.01 -7.52
N ASN A 71 -11.93 12.88 -7.57
CA ASN A 71 -13.30 12.73 -7.08
C ASN A 71 -13.50 11.52 -6.14
N GLY A 72 -12.51 10.65 -5.99
CA GLY A 72 -12.59 9.44 -5.16
C GLY A 72 -13.28 8.27 -5.85
N GLU A 73 -13.59 8.34 -7.15
CA GLU A 73 -14.32 7.33 -7.92
C GLU A 73 -13.38 6.41 -8.72
N ILE A 74 -13.92 5.30 -9.20
CA ILE A 74 -13.19 4.37 -10.07
C ILE A 74 -13.37 4.76 -11.54
N ILE A 75 -12.25 4.96 -12.22
CA ILE A 75 -12.18 4.95 -13.67
C ILE A 75 -12.07 3.48 -14.10
N ASN A 76 -13.09 2.97 -14.77
CA ASN A 76 -13.16 1.56 -15.14
C ASN A 76 -12.32 1.24 -16.38
N ILE A 77 -12.05 -0.05 -16.59
CA ILE A 77 -11.42 -0.54 -17.80
C ILE A 77 -12.26 -0.09 -19.01
N GLY A 78 -11.60 0.39 -20.05
CA GLY A 78 -12.23 0.93 -21.26
C GLY A 78 -12.59 2.41 -21.20
N GLN A 79 -12.59 3.05 -20.02
CA GLN A 79 -12.76 4.50 -19.89
C GLN A 79 -11.42 5.22 -20.09
N SER A 80 -11.47 6.40 -20.70
CA SER A 80 -10.29 7.27 -20.86
C SER A 80 -10.40 8.50 -19.96
N ILE A 81 -9.26 8.98 -19.47
CA ILE A 81 -9.17 10.32 -18.91
C ILE A 81 -9.11 11.35 -20.04
N SER A 82 -9.30 12.63 -19.71
CA SER A 82 -9.26 13.73 -20.66
C SER A 82 -8.23 14.79 -20.25
N ALA A 83 -7.94 15.73 -21.14
CA ALA A 83 -7.14 16.91 -20.82
C ALA A 83 -7.76 17.72 -19.67
N GLU A 84 -9.09 17.82 -19.63
CA GLU A 84 -9.83 18.49 -18.54
C GLU A 84 -9.66 17.77 -17.22
N TYR A 85 -9.64 16.43 -17.23
CA TYR A 85 -9.38 15.64 -16.03
C TYR A 85 -8.00 16.01 -15.44
N LEU A 86 -6.96 16.06 -16.27
CA LEU A 86 -5.61 16.44 -15.82
C LEU A 86 -5.52 17.88 -15.36
N MET A 87 -6.18 18.83 -16.05
CA MET A 87 -6.26 20.22 -15.64
C MET A 87 -6.94 20.35 -14.26
N ASN A 88 -8.06 19.66 -14.04
CA ASN A 88 -8.73 19.61 -12.76
C ASN A 88 -7.86 18.97 -11.66
N GLN A 89 -7.02 17.96 -12.02
CA GLN A 89 -6.11 17.33 -11.07
C GLN A 89 -5.04 18.28 -10.52
N ILE A 90 -4.58 19.25 -11.34
CA ILE A 90 -3.63 20.30 -10.89
C ILE A 90 -4.32 21.29 -9.94
N ARG A 91 -5.56 21.65 -10.23
CA ARG A 91 -6.29 22.73 -9.56
C ARG A 91 -7.02 22.28 -8.30
N ARG A 92 -7.68 21.13 -8.32
CA ARG A 92 -8.58 20.68 -7.27
C ARG A 92 -7.85 19.95 -6.15
N PRO A 93 -8.41 19.92 -4.92
CA PRO A 93 -7.85 19.16 -3.81
C PRO A 93 -7.69 17.66 -4.14
N VAL A 94 -6.63 17.08 -3.63
CA VAL A 94 -6.37 15.64 -3.75
C VAL A 94 -7.21 14.85 -2.76
N ARG A 95 -8.14 14.04 -3.23
CA ARG A 95 -9.05 13.22 -2.43
C ARG A 95 -8.51 11.82 -2.20
N PHE A 96 -7.28 11.73 -1.70
CA PHE A 96 -6.57 10.45 -1.51
C PHE A 96 -7.33 9.49 -0.59
N LYS A 97 -7.86 9.99 0.53
CA LYS A 97 -8.65 9.20 1.48
C LYS A 97 -9.89 8.60 0.81
N ASP A 98 -10.60 9.38 0.00
CA ASP A 98 -11.83 8.92 -0.67
C ASP A 98 -11.50 7.85 -1.72
N ALA A 99 -10.45 8.07 -2.53
CA ALA A 99 -9.96 7.09 -3.49
C ALA A 99 -9.54 5.79 -2.79
N THR A 100 -8.81 5.89 -1.66
CA THR A 100 -8.42 4.73 -0.85
C THR A 100 -9.63 3.99 -0.32
N ASN A 101 -10.61 4.69 0.27
CA ASN A 101 -11.83 4.07 0.78
C ASN A 101 -12.63 3.35 -0.32
N THR A 102 -12.60 3.90 -1.54
CA THR A 102 -13.24 3.26 -2.69
C THR A 102 -12.53 1.97 -3.08
N ILE A 103 -11.17 1.94 -3.06
CA ILE A 103 -10.40 0.72 -3.29
C ILE A 103 -10.64 -0.31 -2.17
N LEU A 104 -10.69 0.11 -0.92
CA LEU A 104 -10.89 -0.79 0.22
C LEU A 104 -12.21 -1.57 0.14
N LYS A 105 -13.25 -0.99 -0.46
CA LYS A 105 -14.52 -1.70 -0.73
C LYS A 105 -14.38 -2.84 -1.75
N LEU A 106 -13.29 -2.89 -2.50
CA LEU A 106 -12.98 -3.96 -3.45
C LEU A 106 -12.16 -5.10 -2.81
N GLU A 107 -11.95 -5.05 -1.49
CA GLU A 107 -11.23 -6.05 -0.70
C GLU A 107 -9.83 -6.38 -1.27
N PRO A 108 -8.94 -5.38 -1.46
CA PRO A 108 -7.60 -5.63 -1.97
C PRO A 108 -6.77 -6.42 -0.95
N HIS A 109 -5.94 -7.37 -1.43
CA HIS A 109 -5.06 -8.13 -0.56
C HIS A 109 -3.89 -7.30 -0.04
N ILE A 110 -3.36 -6.40 -0.87
CA ILE A 110 -2.17 -5.61 -0.56
C ILE A 110 -2.11 -4.34 -1.41
N PHE A 111 -1.65 -3.24 -0.80
CA PHE A 111 -1.24 -2.03 -1.50
C PHE A 111 0.26 -2.02 -1.70
N VAL A 112 0.69 -1.64 -2.89
CA VAL A 112 2.10 -1.54 -3.25
C VAL A 112 2.41 -0.11 -3.67
N GLU A 113 3.25 0.60 -2.90
CA GLU A 113 3.77 1.90 -3.28
C GLU A 113 4.94 1.73 -4.24
N VAL A 114 4.73 2.10 -5.49
CA VAL A 114 5.75 2.04 -6.56
C VAL A 114 6.44 3.38 -6.65
N GLY A 115 7.51 3.56 -5.88
CA GLY A 115 8.24 4.81 -5.80
C GLY A 115 9.23 4.83 -4.65
N ALA A 116 9.99 5.92 -4.53
CA ALA A 116 10.92 6.12 -3.42
C ALA A 116 10.18 6.61 -2.17
N GLY A 117 10.51 6.01 -1.03
CA GLY A 117 9.92 6.36 0.26
C GLY A 117 8.70 5.52 0.63
N SER A 118 7.95 5.99 1.63
CA SER A 118 6.83 5.25 2.23
C SER A 118 5.65 6.15 2.61
N THR A 119 5.51 7.28 1.92
CA THR A 119 4.50 8.29 2.24
C THR A 119 3.08 7.77 2.02
N LEU A 120 2.82 7.19 0.84
CA LEU A 120 1.51 6.67 0.49
C LEU A 120 1.17 5.42 1.32
N LYS A 121 2.13 4.53 1.55
CA LYS A 121 2.01 3.41 2.48
C LYS A 121 1.59 3.89 3.87
N THR A 122 2.22 4.96 4.37
CA THR A 122 1.90 5.54 5.67
C THR A 122 0.46 6.09 5.68
N PHE A 123 0.02 6.76 4.61
CA PHE A 123 -1.35 7.24 4.50
C PHE A 123 -2.37 6.09 4.48
N ILE A 124 -2.10 5.03 3.72
CA ILE A 124 -2.95 3.83 3.70
C ILE A 124 -3.10 3.25 5.10
N LYS A 125 -1.98 3.06 5.83
CA LYS A 125 -1.98 2.53 7.20
C LYS A 125 -2.71 3.44 8.21
N ARG A 126 -2.71 4.77 8.00
CA ARG A 126 -3.49 5.71 8.80
C ARG A 126 -4.98 5.68 8.50
N ILE A 127 -5.35 5.36 7.25
CA ILE A 127 -6.76 5.22 6.84
C ILE A 127 -7.34 3.91 7.39
N ASP A 128 -6.63 2.79 7.19
CA ASP A 128 -6.96 1.48 7.78
C ASP A 128 -5.68 0.73 8.16
N HIS A 129 -5.42 0.65 9.47
CA HIS A 129 -4.22 0.01 10.03
C HIS A 129 -4.12 -1.50 9.74
N ARG A 130 -5.25 -2.17 9.46
CA ARG A 130 -5.31 -3.60 9.14
C ARG A 130 -4.86 -3.90 7.71
N THR A 131 -4.93 -2.91 6.83
CA THR A 131 -4.57 -3.06 5.42
C THR A 131 -3.09 -3.40 5.24
N ASN A 132 -2.78 -4.39 4.42
CA ASN A 132 -1.41 -4.70 4.05
C ASN A 132 -0.90 -3.66 3.04
N ALA A 133 0.25 -3.07 3.34
CA ALA A 133 0.87 -2.08 2.46
C ALA A 133 2.40 -2.20 2.51
N VAL A 134 3.04 -2.23 1.36
CA VAL A 134 4.50 -2.26 1.19
C VAL A 134 4.95 -1.13 0.27
N ASN A 135 6.18 -0.66 0.45
CA ASN A 135 6.86 0.22 -0.49
C ASN A 135 8.00 -0.54 -1.16
N LEU A 136 8.25 -0.28 -2.44
CA LEU A 136 9.27 -1.01 -3.20
C LEU A 136 10.67 -0.43 -3.00
N LEU A 137 10.79 0.89 -2.94
CA LEU A 137 12.10 1.57 -2.89
C LEU A 137 12.27 2.35 -1.58
N PRO A 138 13.50 2.46 -1.08
CA PRO A 138 13.78 3.25 0.12
C PRO A 138 13.62 4.76 -0.16
N ALA A 139 13.51 5.56 0.89
CA ALA A 139 13.59 7.01 0.75
C ALA A 139 14.97 7.43 0.21
N ALA A 140 15.04 8.56 -0.50
CA ALA A 140 16.29 9.09 -1.04
C ALA A 140 17.35 9.38 0.04
N THR A 141 16.91 9.67 1.27
CA THR A 141 17.75 9.89 2.45
C THR A 141 18.20 8.62 3.16
N SER A 142 17.73 7.45 2.70
CA SER A 142 18.05 6.14 3.31
C SER A 142 19.37 5.60 2.75
N ASN A 143 20.17 5.01 3.63
CA ASN A 143 21.39 4.28 3.22
C ASN A 143 21.08 2.85 2.71
N MET A 144 19.81 2.45 2.65
CA MET A 144 19.42 1.12 2.17
C MET A 144 19.59 1.03 0.66
N ASN A 145 20.21 -0.04 0.19
CA ASN A 145 20.32 -0.35 -1.24
C ASN A 145 18.92 -0.60 -1.85
N SER A 146 18.64 -0.01 -3.01
CA SER A 146 17.34 -0.11 -3.68
C SER A 146 16.96 -1.54 -4.06
N LEU A 147 17.94 -2.36 -4.50
CA LEU A 147 17.71 -3.76 -4.84
C LEU A 147 17.37 -4.59 -3.59
N HIS A 148 18.04 -4.32 -2.47
CA HIS A 148 17.73 -4.96 -1.20
C HIS A 148 16.31 -4.61 -0.74
N SER A 149 15.92 -3.33 -0.83
CA SER A 149 14.55 -2.89 -0.53
C SER A 149 13.51 -3.60 -1.40
N LEU A 150 13.78 -3.71 -2.71
CA LEU A 150 12.91 -4.42 -3.64
C LEU A 150 12.73 -5.90 -3.25
N TYR A 151 13.83 -6.60 -2.92
CA TYR A 151 13.75 -8.01 -2.52
C TYR A 151 12.98 -8.19 -1.20
N LEU A 152 13.17 -7.29 -0.23
CA LEU A 152 12.38 -7.30 1.01
C LEU A 152 10.88 -7.08 0.72
N ALA A 153 10.56 -6.14 -0.17
CA ALA A 153 9.18 -5.88 -0.55
C ALA A 153 8.54 -7.09 -1.24
N LEU A 154 9.25 -7.72 -2.19
CA LEU A 154 8.79 -8.94 -2.87
C LEU A 154 8.62 -10.12 -1.90
N GLY A 155 9.54 -10.28 -0.95
CA GLY A 155 9.43 -11.27 0.13
C GLY A 155 8.19 -11.04 0.99
N ASN A 156 7.91 -9.79 1.36
CA ASN A 156 6.70 -9.43 2.11
C ASN A 156 5.43 -9.70 1.30
N ILE A 157 5.39 -9.34 0.01
CA ILE A 157 4.26 -9.61 -0.89
C ILE A 157 4.01 -11.12 -0.98
N TRP A 158 5.07 -11.91 -1.13
CA TRP A 158 5.01 -13.36 -1.19
C TRP A 158 4.51 -13.97 0.13
N SER A 159 5.02 -13.51 1.28
CA SER A 159 4.60 -14.01 2.60
C SER A 159 3.12 -13.73 2.91
N LEU A 160 2.52 -12.73 2.26
CA LEU A 160 1.08 -12.42 2.30
C LEU A 160 0.25 -13.28 1.33
N GLY A 161 0.85 -14.30 0.69
CA GLY A 161 0.17 -15.25 -0.19
C GLY A 161 0.05 -14.81 -1.65
N THR A 162 0.60 -13.67 -2.04
CA THR A 162 0.60 -13.22 -3.44
C THR A 162 1.65 -13.99 -4.23
N LYS A 163 1.29 -14.48 -5.42
CA LYS A 163 2.22 -15.17 -6.31
C LYS A 163 3.26 -14.20 -6.89
N VAL A 164 4.53 -14.46 -6.63
CA VAL A 164 5.66 -13.72 -7.21
C VAL A 164 6.32 -14.61 -8.28
N ASN A 165 6.57 -14.03 -9.45
CA ASN A 165 7.27 -14.73 -10.52
C ASN A 165 8.80 -14.65 -10.31
N TRP A 166 9.32 -15.45 -9.38
CA TRP A 166 10.76 -15.51 -9.06
C TRP A 166 11.62 -15.85 -10.27
N LYS A 167 11.10 -16.71 -11.18
CA LYS A 167 11.83 -17.10 -12.39
C LYS A 167 12.07 -15.91 -13.32
N ALA A 168 11.10 -15.02 -13.47
CA ALA A 168 11.27 -13.80 -14.26
C ALA A 168 12.23 -12.81 -13.61
N LEU A 169 12.22 -12.73 -12.27
CA LEU A 169 13.12 -11.86 -11.53
C LEU A 169 14.59 -12.24 -11.68
N PHE A 170 14.88 -13.53 -11.85
CA PHE A 170 16.22 -14.09 -11.88
C PHE A 170 16.59 -14.73 -13.22
N SER A 171 15.86 -14.40 -14.30
CA SER A 171 16.03 -15.06 -15.60
C SER A 171 17.41 -14.89 -16.24
N THR A 172 18.16 -13.84 -15.85
CA THR A 172 19.48 -13.54 -16.40
C THR A 172 20.65 -14.01 -15.53
N ASP A 173 20.36 -14.52 -14.33
CA ASP A 173 21.40 -14.91 -13.38
C ASP A 173 21.66 -16.42 -13.44
N GLU A 174 22.92 -16.81 -13.45
CA GLU A 174 23.35 -18.19 -13.21
C GLU A 174 23.14 -18.51 -11.73
N ARG A 175 22.10 -19.30 -11.44
CA ARG A 175 21.78 -19.69 -10.08
C ARG A 175 21.87 -21.19 -9.92
N ILE A 176 22.44 -21.60 -8.80
CA ILE A 176 22.57 -23.01 -8.41
C ILE A 176 21.56 -23.33 -7.33
N PHE A 177 21.03 -24.54 -7.34
CA PHE A 177 20.22 -25.06 -6.24
C PHE A 177 21.10 -25.36 -5.03
N ILE A 178 20.78 -24.79 -3.89
CA ILE A 178 21.44 -25.07 -2.63
C ILE A 178 20.51 -25.93 -1.78
N PRO A 179 20.96 -27.10 -1.29
CA PRO A 179 20.17 -27.89 -0.36
C PRO A 179 19.98 -27.12 0.95
N LEU A 180 18.72 -26.93 1.35
CA LEU A 180 18.36 -26.30 2.61
C LEU A 180 17.93 -27.36 3.63
N PRO A 181 18.08 -27.11 4.94
CA PRO A 181 17.49 -27.95 5.96
C PRO A 181 15.99 -28.08 5.71
N THR A 182 15.48 -29.30 5.82
CA THR A 182 14.04 -29.57 5.71
C THR A 182 13.29 -29.02 6.93
N TYR A 183 11.96 -29.05 6.86
CA TYR A 183 11.11 -28.65 7.97
C TYR A 183 11.47 -29.41 9.25
N ARG A 184 11.72 -28.70 10.32
CA ARG A 184 12.02 -29.29 11.63
C ARG A 184 10.73 -29.62 12.35
N PHE A 185 10.28 -30.86 12.26
CA PHE A 185 9.10 -31.33 12.97
C PHE A 185 9.31 -31.28 14.50
N ASP A 186 8.29 -30.86 15.22
CA ASP A 186 8.21 -31.02 16.66
C ASP A 186 7.96 -32.51 16.97
N ARG A 187 9.01 -33.20 17.37
CA ARG A 187 8.98 -34.65 17.58
C ARG A 187 8.29 -34.95 18.91
N LYS A 188 6.99 -35.21 18.86
CA LYS A 188 6.22 -35.73 19.99
C LYS A 188 6.04 -37.23 19.78
N ARG A 189 6.18 -38.00 20.87
CA ARG A 189 5.94 -39.44 20.84
C ARG A 189 4.42 -39.69 20.90
N TYR A 190 3.87 -40.22 19.84
CA TYR A 190 2.47 -40.62 19.74
C TYR A 190 2.33 -42.17 19.85
N TRP A 191 3.06 -42.76 20.74
CA TRP A 191 3.01 -44.21 20.94
C TRP A 191 2.00 -44.55 22.03
N ILE A 192 1.12 -45.50 21.74
CA ILE A 192 0.19 -46.01 22.74
C ILE A 192 1.03 -46.81 23.74
N GLN A 193 1.07 -46.35 24.99
CA GLN A 193 1.69 -47.15 26.05
C GLN A 193 0.84 -48.38 26.32
N PRO A 194 1.42 -49.58 26.47
CA PRO A 194 0.68 -50.74 26.97
C PRO A 194 0.08 -50.37 28.32
N ALA A 195 -1.16 -50.76 28.53
CA ALA A 195 -1.76 -50.60 29.85
C ALA A 195 -0.86 -51.33 30.89
N GLU A 196 -0.39 -50.62 31.93
CA GLU A 196 0.23 -51.29 33.05
C GLU A 196 -0.76 -52.26 33.62
N HIS A 197 -0.49 -53.55 33.56
CA HIS A 197 -1.24 -54.57 34.25
C HIS A 197 -1.12 -54.29 35.75
N THR A 198 -1.96 -53.45 36.29
CA THR A 198 -2.26 -53.50 37.73
C THR A 198 -2.90 -54.85 37.92
N GLY A 199 -2.19 -55.75 38.64
CA GLY A 199 -2.60 -57.17 38.86
C GLY A 199 -3.90 -57.31 39.67
N GLN A 200 -4.99 -56.87 39.07
CA GLN A 200 -6.32 -57.27 39.46
C GLN A 200 -6.72 -58.41 38.54
N GLU A 201 -6.79 -59.60 39.10
CA GLU A 201 -7.36 -60.79 38.47
C GLU A 201 -8.76 -60.40 37.94
N ILE A 202 -8.94 -60.54 36.62
CA ILE A 202 -10.28 -60.45 36.02
C ILE A 202 -10.94 -61.77 36.34
N GLU A 203 -11.79 -61.80 37.35
CA GLU A 203 -12.75 -62.88 37.61
C GLU A 203 -13.65 -63.01 36.38
N THR A 204 -13.37 -64.03 35.59
CA THR A 204 -14.12 -64.35 34.39
C THR A 204 -15.47 -64.99 34.84
N ILE A 205 -16.50 -64.22 34.92
CA ILE A 205 -17.84 -64.74 35.16
C ILE A 205 -18.38 -65.37 33.87
N TYR A 206 -18.19 -66.66 33.67
CA TYR A 206 -18.95 -67.44 32.71
C TYR A 206 -20.34 -67.74 33.32
N LYS A 207 -21.41 -67.09 32.84
CA LYS A 207 -22.76 -67.56 32.99
C LYS A 207 -23.07 -68.48 31.84
N SER A 208 -23.18 -69.80 32.15
CA SER A 208 -23.76 -70.79 31.32
C SER A 208 -25.27 -70.60 31.18
N VAL A 209 -25.73 -70.68 29.92
CA VAL A 209 -27.18 -70.99 29.64
C VAL A 209 -27.23 -72.40 29.17
#